data_8f328597b6417251c1d599ecdd8fce18
#
_entry.id   8f328597b6417251c1d599ecdd8fce18
#
_cell.length_a   1.000
_cell.length_b   1.000
_cell.length_c   1.000
_cell.angle_alpha   90.00
_cell.angle_beta   90.00
_cell.angle_gamma   90.00
#
_symmetry.space_group_name_H-M   'P 1'
#
loop_
_entity.id
_entity.type
_entity.pdbx_description
1 polymer ?
#
loop_
_entity_poly.entity_id
_entity_poly.type
_entity_poly.pdbx_seq_one_letter_code
_entity_poly.pdbx_strand_id
1 'polypeptide(L)'
;MINYEYPLSERVRTLLRLEDLYDRVEYFIAKNEPLEHHVALLSIFEILEVSSRADLKSDLLQELERQKQTLEALRDNPEISEEALDNVLWQIDQASSRLFQASGKVGQELRENEWLMSIKQRTNIPGGVCEFDLPSYHYWLQQSAEQQRHDLQQWLAPFLPIRDGIMIVLKLLRESGKTSSQVAYQGVYQQMMAGRMAQMLRICLSREYPCVPEISANKYALNIRFTTQEGMQRPKAAETDVEFELTFCNL
;
A
#
# COMPACT_ATOMS: atom_id res chain seq x y z
N MET A 1 0.34 -1.26 20.65
CA MET A 1 -0.73 -1.69 19.74
C MET A 1 -0.12 -2.12 18.42
N ILE A 2 -0.70 -3.12 17.75
CA ILE A 2 -0.36 -3.55 16.39
C ILE A 2 -1.60 -3.34 15.53
N ASN A 3 -1.43 -2.67 14.39
CA ASN A 3 -2.51 -2.43 13.45
C ASN A 3 -2.45 -3.44 12.30
N TYR A 4 -3.59 -4.02 11.96
CA TYR A 4 -3.78 -4.90 10.82
C TYR A 4 -4.84 -4.28 9.91
N GLU A 5 -4.54 -4.15 8.62
CA GLU A 5 -5.46 -3.66 7.61
C GLU A 5 -5.85 -4.79 6.68
N TYR A 6 -7.14 -4.98 6.49
CA TYR A 6 -7.68 -6.02 5.62
C TYR A 6 -8.57 -5.41 4.54
N PRO A 7 -8.13 -5.44 3.28
CA PRO A 7 -8.90 -4.91 2.17
C PRO A 7 -10.09 -5.80 1.85
N LEU A 8 -11.27 -5.20 1.76
CA LEU A 8 -12.51 -5.86 1.35
C LEU A 8 -12.80 -5.71 -0.16
N SER A 9 -12.06 -4.83 -0.84
CA SER A 9 -12.13 -4.65 -2.29
C SER A 9 -10.76 -4.89 -2.93
N GLU A 10 -10.74 -5.37 -4.18
CA GLU A 10 -9.49 -5.57 -4.93
C GLU A 10 -8.79 -4.24 -5.22
N ARG A 11 -9.54 -3.16 -5.36
CA ARG A 11 -8.99 -1.83 -5.51
C ARG A 11 -8.15 -1.44 -4.29
N VAL A 12 -8.71 -1.48 -3.09
CA VAL A 12 -7.98 -1.14 -1.85
C VAL A 12 -6.81 -2.11 -1.64
N ARG A 13 -6.96 -3.39 -1.97
CA ARG A 13 -5.86 -4.36 -1.94
C ARG A 13 -4.68 -3.94 -2.80
N THR A 14 -4.96 -3.44 -3.99
CA THR A 14 -3.93 -2.93 -4.91
C THR A 14 -3.26 -1.68 -4.36
N LEU A 15 -4.03 -0.74 -3.79
CA LEU A 15 -3.47 0.48 -3.20
C LEU A 15 -2.56 0.18 -2.00
N LEU A 16 -2.98 -0.71 -1.09
CA LEU A 16 -2.16 -1.12 0.07
C LEU A 16 -0.86 -1.84 -0.35
N ARG A 17 -0.91 -2.67 -1.39
CA ARG A 17 0.30 -3.30 -1.94
C ARG A 17 1.26 -2.27 -2.54
N LEU A 18 0.74 -1.28 -3.24
CA LEU A 18 1.57 -0.21 -3.80
C LEU A 18 2.16 0.66 -2.69
N GLU A 19 1.40 1.01 -1.66
CA GLU A 19 1.91 1.74 -0.51
C GLU A 19 3.11 1.01 0.11
N ASP A 20 2.98 -0.28 0.42
CA ASP A 20 4.09 -1.10 0.96
C ASP A 20 5.32 -1.11 0.03
N LEU A 21 5.10 -1.19 -1.28
CA LEU A 21 6.19 -1.14 -2.26
C LEU A 21 6.87 0.23 -2.30
N TYR A 22 6.12 1.33 -2.22
CA TYR A 22 6.70 2.68 -2.16
C TYR A 22 7.48 2.90 -0.86
N ASP A 23 6.96 2.50 0.29
CA ASP A 23 7.66 2.59 1.57
C ASP A 23 8.97 1.79 1.52
N ARG A 24 8.95 0.60 0.93
CA ARG A 24 10.14 -0.24 0.74
C ARG A 24 11.17 0.44 -0.17
N VAL A 25 10.75 0.98 -1.31
CA VAL A 25 11.65 1.70 -2.22
C VAL A 25 12.31 2.88 -1.53
N GLU A 26 11.54 3.74 -0.87
CA GLU A 26 12.05 4.93 -0.19
C GLU A 26 13.03 4.56 0.92
N TYR A 27 12.70 3.53 1.71
CA TYR A 27 13.59 3.03 2.74
C TYR A 27 14.94 2.58 2.19
N PHE A 28 14.95 1.80 1.09
CA PHE A 28 16.17 1.24 0.54
C PHE A 28 16.96 2.24 -0.32
N ILE A 29 16.32 3.18 -1.00
CA ILE A 29 17.00 4.29 -1.69
C ILE A 29 17.81 5.14 -0.71
N ALA A 30 17.31 5.35 0.51
CA ALA A 30 17.98 6.14 1.52
C ALA A 30 19.24 5.47 2.11
N LYS A 31 19.48 4.19 1.81
CA LYS A 31 20.64 3.42 2.28
C LYS A 31 21.89 3.68 1.42
N ASN A 32 23.01 3.03 1.78
CA ASN A 32 24.29 3.26 1.13
C ASN A 32 24.94 2.00 0.53
N GLU A 33 24.43 0.81 0.87
CA GLU A 33 25.02 -0.44 0.42
C GLU A 33 24.45 -0.90 -0.93
N PRO A 34 25.28 -1.44 -1.84
CA PRO A 34 24.83 -1.90 -3.16
C PRO A 34 23.69 -2.92 -3.10
N LEU A 35 23.70 -3.82 -2.11
CA LEU A 35 22.63 -4.81 -1.94
C LEU A 35 21.31 -4.16 -1.50
N GLU A 36 21.35 -3.07 -0.75
CA GLU A 36 20.17 -2.30 -0.38
C GLU A 36 19.57 -1.58 -1.61
N HIS A 37 20.43 -1.01 -2.46
CA HIS A 37 20.01 -0.42 -3.73
C HIS A 37 19.49 -1.46 -4.73
N HIS A 38 20.02 -2.70 -4.68
CA HIS A 38 19.43 -3.80 -5.43
C HIS A 38 17.97 -4.07 -4.99
N VAL A 39 17.69 -4.10 -3.68
CA VAL A 39 16.33 -4.28 -3.16
C VAL A 39 15.42 -3.11 -3.58
N ALA A 40 15.93 -1.87 -3.58
CA ALA A 40 15.18 -0.72 -4.10
C ALA A 40 14.79 -0.92 -5.57
N LEU A 41 15.73 -1.34 -6.41
CA LEU A 41 15.48 -1.59 -7.83
C LEU A 41 14.45 -2.71 -8.05
N LEU A 42 14.53 -3.80 -7.29
CA LEU A 42 13.52 -4.88 -7.33
C LEU A 42 12.12 -4.33 -7.00
N SER A 43 12.02 -3.49 -5.98
CA SER A 43 10.74 -2.89 -5.59
C SER A 43 10.21 -1.92 -6.66
N ILE A 44 11.07 -1.20 -7.39
CA ILE A 44 10.66 -0.40 -8.56
C ILE A 44 10.10 -1.29 -9.67
N PHE A 45 10.70 -2.46 -9.92
CA PHE A 45 10.16 -3.42 -10.89
C PHE A 45 8.81 -3.99 -10.47
N GLU A 46 8.59 -4.25 -9.17
CA GLU A 46 7.29 -4.66 -8.65
C GLU A 46 6.24 -3.55 -8.79
N ILE A 47 6.60 -2.28 -8.51
CA ILE A 47 5.72 -1.12 -8.76
C ILE A 47 5.36 -1.03 -10.24
N LEU A 48 6.34 -1.16 -11.13
CA LEU A 48 6.13 -1.16 -12.58
C LEU A 48 5.13 -2.24 -13.00
N GLU A 49 5.20 -3.44 -12.43
CA GLU A 49 4.31 -4.57 -12.74
C GLU A 49 2.88 -4.30 -12.25
N VAL A 50 2.72 -3.85 -11.01
CA VAL A 50 1.39 -3.56 -10.44
C VAL A 50 0.75 -2.34 -11.11
N SER A 51 1.54 -1.28 -11.38
CA SER A 51 1.06 -0.04 -11.99
C SER A 51 0.74 -0.18 -13.48
N SER A 52 1.17 -1.27 -14.13
CA SER A 52 0.89 -1.51 -15.55
C SER A 52 -0.54 -1.93 -15.85
N ARG A 53 -1.32 -2.23 -14.85
CA ARG A 53 -2.75 -2.53 -15.02
C ARG A 53 -3.44 -1.29 -15.58
N ALA A 54 -4.12 -1.46 -16.70
CA ALA A 54 -4.62 -0.37 -17.56
C ALA A 54 -5.52 0.65 -16.84
N ASP A 55 -6.17 0.26 -15.75
CA ASP A 55 -7.23 1.04 -15.11
C ASP A 55 -6.78 1.81 -13.88
N LEU A 56 -5.57 1.55 -13.33
CA LEU A 56 -5.14 2.12 -12.04
C LEU A 56 -5.17 3.66 -12.03
N LYS A 57 -4.67 4.31 -13.08
CA LYS A 57 -4.62 5.76 -13.17
C LYS A 57 -6.03 6.36 -13.26
N SER A 58 -6.88 5.80 -14.10
CA SER A 58 -8.27 6.26 -14.27
C SER A 58 -9.10 6.02 -13.02
N ASP A 59 -8.93 4.85 -12.38
CA ASP A 59 -9.59 4.52 -11.13
C ASP A 59 -9.18 5.47 -10.00
N LEU A 60 -7.90 5.82 -9.93
CA LEU A 60 -7.38 6.73 -8.92
C LEU A 60 -7.88 8.16 -9.13
N LEU A 61 -7.89 8.65 -10.39
CA LEU A 61 -8.47 9.96 -10.73
C LEU A 61 -9.96 10.03 -10.40
N GLN A 62 -10.72 8.99 -10.73
CA GLN A 62 -12.14 8.91 -10.41
C GLN A 62 -12.38 8.93 -8.90
N GLU A 63 -11.53 8.23 -8.13
CA GLU A 63 -11.64 8.21 -6.68
C GLU A 63 -11.31 9.56 -6.06
N LEU A 64 -10.23 10.20 -6.50
CA LEU A 64 -9.86 11.53 -6.01
C LEU A 64 -10.97 12.55 -6.29
N GLU A 65 -11.57 12.51 -7.47
CA GLU A 65 -12.71 13.38 -7.82
C GLU A 65 -13.93 13.10 -6.93
N ARG A 66 -14.25 11.83 -6.69
CA ARG A 66 -15.35 11.45 -5.78
C ARG A 66 -15.11 11.93 -4.36
N GLN A 67 -13.86 11.80 -3.86
CA GLN A 67 -13.49 12.31 -2.54
C GLN A 67 -13.59 13.81 -2.45
N LYS A 68 -13.13 14.53 -3.48
CA LYS A 68 -13.25 15.97 -3.57
C LYS A 68 -14.71 16.42 -3.42
N GLN A 69 -15.62 15.83 -4.20
CA GLN A 69 -17.05 16.16 -4.15
C GLN A 69 -17.67 15.86 -2.77
N THR A 70 -17.28 14.74 -2.14
CA THR A 70 -17.74 14.39 -0.79
C THR A 70 -17.26 15.40 0.25
N LEU A 71 -16.02 15.83 0.17
CA LEU A 71 -15.44 16.81 1.09
C LEU A 71 -16.01 18.21 0.86
N GLU A 72 -16.21 18.64 -0.39
CA GLU A 72 -16.83 19.90 -0.71
C GLU A 72 -18.25 20.01 -0.13
N ALA A 73 -19.03 18.92 -0.12
CA ALA A 73 -20.35 18.89 0.50
C ALA A 73 -20.34 19.10 2.04
N LEU A 74 -19.16 19.01 2.67
CA LEU A 74 -18.99 19.25 4.11
C LEU A 74 -18.62 20.70 4.45
N ARG A 75 -18.48 21.58 3.46
CA ARG A 75 -18.03 22.97 3.64
C ARG A 75 -18.88 23.78 4.60
N ASP A 76 -20.19 23.54 4.60
CA ASP A 76 -21.13 24.26 5.47
C ASP A 76 -21.32 23.59 6.85
N ASN A 77 -20.55 22.54 7.18
CA ASN A 77 -20.66 21.85 8.46
C ASN A 77 -19.81 22.58 9.53
N PRO A 78 -20.43 23.16 10.59
CA PRO A 78 -19.73 23.92 11.62
C PRO A 78 -18.77 23.07 12.49
N GLU A 79 -18.86 21.75 12.42
CA GLU A 79 -17.95 20.84 13.17
C GLU A 79 -16.63 20.59 12.43
N ILE A 80 -16.50 21.06 11.19
CA ILE A 80 -15.30 20.82 10.35
C ILE A 80 -14.48 22.11 10.26
N SER A 81 -13.18 22.01 10.49
CA SER A 81 -12.26 23.11 10.27
C SER A 81 -12.16 23.41 8.78
N GLU A 82 -12.54 24.63 8.38
CA GLU A 82 -12.45 25.11 7.00
C GLU A 82 -11.00 25.05 6.48
N GLU A 83 -10.02 25.45 7.31
CA GLU A 83 -8.60 25.40 6.96
C GLU A 83 -8.11 23.96 6.69
N ALA A 84 -8.52 23.00 7.53
CA ALA A 84 -8.18 21.58 7.32
C ALA A 84 -8.83 21.02 6.05
N LEU A 85 -10.06 21.38 5.79
CA LEU A 85 -10.80 20.98 4.59
C LEU A 85 -10.14 21.55 3.32
N ASP A 86 -9.85 22.83 3.29
CA ASP A 86 -9.20 23.50 2.16
C ASP A 86 -7.81 22.90 1.87
N ASN A 87 -7.04 22.55 2.90
CA ASN A 87 -5.76 21.88 2.73
C ASN A 87 -5.90 20.51 2.06
N VAL A 88 -6.86 19.71 2.49
CA VAL A 88 -7.09 18.39 1.89
C VAL A 88 -7.58 18.51 0.44
N LEU A 89 -8.50 19.42 0.17
CA LEU A 89 -8.98 19.70 -1.19
C LEU A 89 -7.86 20.16 -2.10
N TRP A 90 -6.97 21.03 -1.62
CA TRP A 90 -5.78 21.44 -2.36
C TRP A 90 -4.84 20.27 -2.66
N GLN A 91 -4.61 19.36 -1.69
CA GLN A 91 -3.78 18.17 -1.91
C GLN A 91 -4.40 17.26 -3.00
N ILE A 92 -5.72 17.07 -2.99
CA ILE A 92 -6.44 16.29 -4.01
C ILE A 92 -6.26 16.92 -5.39
N ASP A 93 -6.42 18.24 -5.50
CA ASP A 93 -6.29 18.97 -6.77
C ASP A 93 -4.87 18.88 -7.32
N GLN A 94 -3.84 19.00 -6.46
CA GLN A 94 -2.45 18.85 -6.86
C GLN A 94 -2.15 17.43 -7.34
N ALA A 95 -2.59 16.41 -6.62
CA ALA A 95 -2.37 15.01 -6.98
C ALA A 95 -3.10 14.67 -8.29
N SER A 96 -4.34 15.09 -8.45
CA SER A 96 -5.15 14.89 -9.66
C SER A 96 -4.49 15.56 -10.88
N SER A 97 -4.02 16.80 -10.72
CA SER A 97 -3.34 17.53 -11.78
C SER A 97 -2.06 16.84 -12.24
N ARG A 98 -1.22 16.37 -11.30
CA ARG A 98 0.02 15.64 -11.62
C ARG A 98 -0.28 14.31 -12.31
N LEU A 99 -1.27 13.56 -11.82
CA LEU A 99 -1.73 12.32 -12.44
C LEU A 99 -2.23 12.56 -13.86
N PHE A 100 -3.01 13.60 -14.08
CA PHE A 100 -3.55 13.95 -15.39
C PHE A 100 -2.44 14.31 -16.38
N GLN A 101 -1.46 15.11 -15.94
CA GLN A 101 -0.32 15.55 -16.75
C GLN A 101 0.65 14.41 -17.09
N ALA A 102 0.72 13.36 -16.29
CA ALA A 102 1.54 12.19 -16.59
C ALA A 102 1.05 11.54 -17.89
N SER A 103 1.72 11.86 -19.02
CA SER A 103 1.35 11.39 -20.35
C SER A 103 1.69 9.91 -20.56
N GLY A 104 0.91 9.19 -21.36
CA GLY A 104 1.20 7.81 -21.73
C GLY A 104 0.89 6.77 -20.66
N LYS A 105 1.42 5.56 -20.85
CA LYS A 105 1.32 4.49 -19.87
C LYS A 105 2.35 4.69 -18.76
N VAL A 106 1.93 4.57 -17.53
CA VAL A 106 2.81 4.71 -16.37
C VAL A 106 4.00 3.75 -16.48
N GLY A 107 5.21 4.29 -16.31
CA GLY A 107 6.45 3.52 -16.39
C GLY A 107 6.82 3.05 -17.80
N GLN A 108 6.28 3.68 -18.86
CA GLN A 108 6.63 3.34 -20.24
C GLN A 108 8.12 3.55 -20.50
N GLU A 109 8.71 4.63 -20.00
CA GLU A 109 10.15 4.94 -20.15
C GLU A 109 11.03 3.83 -19.56
N LEU A 110 10.62 3.24 -18.41
CA LEU A 110 11.35 2.12 -17.83
C LEU A 110 11.23 0.86 -18.68
N ARG A 111 10.06 0.63 -19.31
CA ARG A 111 9.85 -0.55 -20.19
C ARG A 111 10.64 -0.44 -21.47
N GLU A 112 10.88 0.78 -21.97
CA GLU A 112 11.67 1.07 -23.16
C GLU A 112 13.18 1.05 -22.87
N ASN A 113 13.57 1.06 -21.58
CA ASN A 113 14.96 0.92 -21.17
C ASN A 113 15.39 -0.55 -21.21
N GLU A 114 16.04 -0.94 -22.31
CA GLU A 114 16.48 -2.32 -22.54
C GLU A 114 17.41 -2.84 -21.42
N TRP A 115 18.27 -1.98 -20.87
CA TRP A 115 19.19 -2.35 -19.81
C TRP A 115 18.42 -2.71 -18.52
N LEU A 116 17.47 -1.87 -18.07
CA LEU A 116 16.61 -2.16 -16.93
C LEU A 116 15.77 -3.42 -17.15
N MET A 117 15.23 -3.60 -18.37
CA MET A 117 14.42 -4.78 -18.67
C MET A 117 15.26 -6.04 -18.71
N SER A 118 16.52 -5.99 -19.11
CA SER A 118 17.43 -7.14 -19.03
C SER A 118 17.69 -7.57 -17.59
N ILE A 119 17.88 -6.62 -16.68
CA ILE A 119 18.02 -6.89 -15.24
C ILE A 119 16.71 -7.51 -14.71
N LYS A 120 15.56 -6.88 -14.97
CA LYS A 120 14.25 -7.38 -14.56
C LYS A 120 13.99 -8.83 -14.98
N GLN A 121 14.36 -9.20 -16.19
CA GLN A 121 14.20 -10.59 -16.67
C GLN A 121 15.07 -11.56 -15.87
N ARG A 122 16.29 -11.17 -15.54
CA ARG A 122 17.24 -12.01 -14.80
C ARG A 122 16.92 -12.15 -13.31
N THR A 123 16.26 -11.16 -12.70
CA THR A 123 15.84 -11.25 -11.29
C THR A 123 14.85 -12.39 -11.03
N ASN A 124 14.14 -12.87 -12.05
CA ASN A 124 13.25 -14.03 -11.96
C ASN A 124 14.01 -15.37 -11.96
N ILE A 125 15.30 -15.38 -12.24
CA ILE A 125 16.16 -16.57 -12.25
C ILE A 125 16.94 -16.63 -10.94
N PRO A 126 16.86 -17.70 -10.16
CA PRO A 126 17.66 -17.82 -8.95
C PRO A 126 19.17 -17.60 -9.24
N GLY A 127 19.76 -16.58 -8.59
CA GLY A 127 21.17 -16.20 -8.84
C GLY A 127 21.43 -15.51 -10.20
N GLY A 128 20.40 -15.18 -10.98
CA GLY A 128 20.54 -14.67 -12.34
C GLY A 128 21.08 -13.24 -12.49
N VAL A 129 21.42 -12.57 -11.37
CA VAL A 129 22.03 -11.23 -11.36
C VAL A 129 23.53 -11.25 -10.98
N CYS A 130 24.16 -12.42 -11.07
CA CYS A 130 25.59 -12.54 -10.84
C CYS A 130 26.40 -11.72 -11.86
N GLU A 131 27.62 -11.36 -11.49
CA GLU A 131 28.53 -10.53 -12.29
C GLU A 131 28.80 -11.08 -13.69
N PHE A 132 28.91 -12.42 -13.84
CA PHE A 132 29.14 -13.07 -15.12
C PHE A 132 27.88 -13.08 -16.02
N ASP A 133 26.69 -13.02 -15.45
CA ASP A 133 25.41 -12.93 -16.20
C ASP A 133 25.10 -11.48 -16.61
N LEU A 134 25.35 -10.52 -15.71
CA LEU A 134 25.06 -9.11 -15.90
C LEU A 134 26.24 -8.22 -15.51
N PRO A 135 27.33 -8.22 -16.28
CA PRO A 135 28.54 -7.44 -15.95
C PRO A 135 28.28 -5.92 -15.91
N SER A 136 27.38 -5.40 -16.72
CA SER A 136 27.00 -3.97 -16.68
C SER A 136 26.24 -3.60 -15.41
N TYR A 137 25.40 -4.50 -14.91
CA TYR A 137 24.70 -4.30 -13.66
C TYR A 137 25.66 -4.40 -12.47
N HIS A 138 26.57 -5.37 -12.49
CA HIS A 138 27.63 -5.45 -11.49
C HIS A 138 28.45 -4.15 -11.45
N TYR A 139 28.83 -3.62 -12.62
CA TYR A 139 29.52 -2.33 -12.70
C TYR A 139 28.71 -1.19 -12.07
N TRP A 140 27.39 -1.11 -12.32
CA TRP A 140 26.53 -0.14 -11.69
C TRP A 140 26.49 -0.27 -10.16
N LEU A 141 26.45 -1.49 -9.64
CA LEU A 141 26.50 -1.76 -8.19
C LEU A 141 27.85 -1.35 -7.55
N GLN A 142 28.91 -1.15 -8.34
CA GLN A 142 30.21 -0.66 -7.85
C GLN A 142 30.34 0.88 -7.96
N GLN A 143 29.34 1.58 -8.47
CA GLN A 143 29.32 3.03 -8.46
C GLN A 143 29.12 3.57 -7.04
N SER A 144 29.33 4.89 -6.84
CA SER A 144 29.06 5.51 -5.56
C SER A 144 27.59 5.36 -5.16
N ALA A 145 27.31 5.27 -3.87
CA ALA A 145 25.95 5.23 -3.35
C ALA A 145 25.13 6.46 -3.79
N GLU A 146 25.77 7.61 -3.96
CA GLU A 146 25.12 8.83 -4.45
C GLU A 146 24.66 8.68 -5.91
N GLN A 147 25.51 8.12 -6.78
CA GLN A 147 25.14 7.85 -8.18
C GLN A 147 24.00 6.83 -8.27
N GLN A 148 24.09 5.72 -7.55
CA GLN A 148 23.04 4.71 -7.52
C GLN A 148 21.71 5.30 -7.01
N ARG A 149 21.75 6.12 -5.96
CA ARG A 149 20.56 6.79 -5.41
C ARG A 149 19.94 7.74 -6.42
N HIS A 150 20.76 8.52 -7.11
CA HIS A 150 20.30 9.43 -8.16
C HIS A 150 19.57 8.67 -9.27
N ASP A 151 20.14 7.59 -9.77
CA ASP A 151 19.54 6.76 -10.81
C ASP A 151 18.22 6.12 -10.36
N LEU A 152 18.20 5.54 -9.13
CA LEU A 152 16.99 4.97 -8.55
C LEU A 152 15.86 6.01 -8.41
N GLN A 153 16.19 7.23 -7.99
CA GLN A 153 15.22 8.32 -7.91
C GLN A 153 14.69 8.71 -9.28
N GLN A 154 15.52 8.75 -10.31
CA GLN A 154 15.08 8.99 -11.69
C GLN A 154 14.15 7.89 -12.19
N TRP A 155 14.47 6.62 -11.91
CA TRP A 155 13.61 5.49 -12.31
C TRP A 155 12.30 5.44 -11.54
N LEU A 156 12.27 5.92 -10.30
CA LEU A 156 11.05 6.02 -9.49
C LEU A 156 10.16 7.20 -9.89
N ALA A 157 10.74 8.30 -10.40
CA ALA A 157 10.03 9.56 -10.62
C ALA A 157 8.73 9.44 -11.45
N PRO A 158 8.65 8.62 -12.53
CA PRO A 158 7.40 8.46 -13.30
C PRO A 158 6.23 7.88 -12.49
N PHE A 159 6.50 7.25 -11.35
CA PHE A 159 5.48 6.62 -10.50
C PHE A 159 5.02 7.50 -9.33
N LEU A 160 5.74 8.59 -9.03
CA LEU A 160 5.42 9.45 -7.89
C LEU A 160 4.01 10.07 -7.97
N PRO A 161 3.47 10.47 -9.13
CA PRO A 161 2.10 10.97 -9.19
C PRO A 161 1.05 9.95 -8.74
N ILE A 162 1.27 8.65 -9.01
CA ILE A 162 0.40 7.57 -8.53
C ILE A 162 0.53 7.42 -7.02
N ARG A 163 1.76 7.41 -6.49
CA ARG A 163 2.01 7.37 -5.04
C ARG A 163 1.24 8.48 -4.32
N ASP A 164 1.39 9.71 -4.76
CA ASP A 164 0.76 10.87 -4.13
C ASP A 164 -0.78 10.70 -4.06
N GLY A 165 -1.40 10.24 -5.14
CA GLY A 165 -2.83 9.95 -5.14
C GLY A 165 -3.24 8.80 -4.22
N ILE A 166 -2.46 7.72 -4.18
CA ILE A 166 -2.69 6.56 -3.31
C ILE A 166 -2.64 6.98 -1.83
N MET A 167 -1.62 7.75 -1.44
CA MET A 167 -1.44 8.21 -0.06
C MET A 167 -2.63 9.04 0.41
N ILE A 168 -3.18 9.91 -0.44
CA ILE A 168 -4.39 10.69 -0.12
C ILE A 168 -5.60 9.78 0.06
N VAL A 169 -5.86 8.89 -0.89
CA VAL A 169 -7.02 7.99 -0.85
C VAL A 169 -6.96 7.07 0.38
N LEU A 170 -5.81 6.46 0.66
CA LEU A 170 -5.66 5.57 1.82
C LEU A 170 -5.76 6.34 3.14
N LYS A 171 -5.22 7.56 3.22
CA LYS A 171 -5.36 8.42 4.40
C LYS A 171 -6.84 8.70 4.68
N LEU A 172 -7.58 9.18 3.69
CA LEU A 172 -9.01 9.47 3.83
C LEU A 172 -9.81 8.22 4.20
N LEU A 173 -9.49 7.08 3.58
CA LEU A 173 -10.12 5.81 3.90
C LEU A 173 -9.89 5.40 5.36
N ARG A 174 -8.69 5.56 5.88
CA ARG A 174 -8.36 5.28 7.28
C ARG A 174 -9.10 6.19 8.26
N GLU A 175 -9.28 7.45 7.89
CA GLU A 175 -9.95 8.48 8.68
C GLU A 175 -11.49 8.38 8.63
N SER A 176 -12.06 7.70 7.64
CA SER A 176 -13.52 7.58 7.45
C SER A 176 -14.20 6.64 8.44
N GLY A 177 -13.45 5.80 9.14
CA GLY A 177 -13.99 4.72 9.94
C GLY A 177 -14.32 5.10 11.38
N LYS A 178 -15.36 4.45 11.94
CA LYS A 178 -15.67 4.51 13.37
C LYS A 178 -15.13 3.27 14.07
N THR A 179 -14.27 3.49 15.04
CA THR A 179 -13.66 2.43 15.85
C THR A 179 -14.61 1.99 16.96
N SER A 180 -14.67 0.69 17.20
CA SER A 180 -15.42 0.07 18.30
C SER A 180 -14.60 -1.01 18.97
N SER A 181 -14.64 -1.07 20.30
CA SER A 181 -14.02 -2.16 21.07
C SER A 181 -14.85 -3.44 20.94
N GLN A 182 -14.17 -4.55 20.73
CA GLN A 182 -14.76 -5.87 20.52
C GLN A 182 -14.01 -6.92 21.34
N VAL A 183 -14.67 -8.06 21.59
CA VAL A 183 -14.07 -9.22 22.24
C VAL A 183 -14.26 -10.44 21.34
N ALA A 184 -13.17 -11.12 21.02
CA ALA A 184 -13.19 -12.42 20.38
C ALA A 184 -13.16 -13.52 21.45
N TYR A 185 -14.29 -14.15 21.70
CA TYR A 185 -14.40 -15.19 22.70
C TYR A 185 -13.66 -16.45 22.26
N GLN A 186 -12.72 -16.91 23.08
CA GLN A 186 -11.82 -18.02 22.74
C GLN A 186 -11.18 -17.83 21.36
N GLY A 187 -10.74 -16.61 21.09
CA GLY A 187 -10.10 -16.24 19.84
C GLY A 187 -11.01 -16.16 18.62
N VAL A 188 -12.34 -16.22 18.76
CA VAL A 188 -13.27 -16.18 17.62
C VAL A 188 -14.22 -14.98 17.73
N TYR A 189 -14.30 -14.19 16.68
CA TYR A 189 -15.26 -13.11 16.53
C TYR A 189 -16.03 -13.27 15.23
N GLN A 190 -17.36 -13.16 15.31
CA GLN A 190 -18.24 -13.22 14.14
C GLN A 190 -19.25 -12.08 14.18
N GLN A 191 -19.44 -11.43 13.05
CA GLN A 191 -20.42 -10.36 12.89
C GLN A 191 -21.13 -10.46 11.54
N MET A 192 -22.45 -10.31 11.56
CA MET A 192 -23.24 -10.16 10.34
C MET A 192 -22.98 -8.78 9.73
N MET A 193 -22.70 -8.74 8.45
CA MET A 193 -22.44 -7.48 7.72
C MET A 193 -23.70 -6.66 7.50
N ALA A 194 -24.87 -7.30 7.46
CA ALA A 194 -26.21 -6.65 7.43
C ALA A 194 -26.29 -5.46 6.46
N GLY A 195 -25.70 -5.59 5.26
CA GLY A 195 -25.68 -4.52 4.26
C GLY A 195 -24.66 -3.41 4.51
N ARG A 196 -23.81 -3.51 5.54
CA ARG A 196 -22.70 -2.57 5.73
C ARG A 196 -21.76 -2.63 4.53
N MET A 197 -21.58 -1.50 3.89
CA MET A 197 -20.56 -1.33 2.87
C MET A 197 -19.28 -0.87 3.57
N ALA A 198 -18.22 -1.65 3.42
CA ALA A 198 -16.89 -1.28 3.87
C ALA A 198 -15.89 -1.68 2.80
N GLN A 199 -14.89 -0.85 2.60
CA GLN A 199 -13.81 -1.11 1.63
C GLN A 199 -12.58 -1.70 2.30
N MET A 200 -12.42 -1.44 3.60
CA MET A 200 -11.29 -1.92 4.41
C MET A 200 -11.74 -2.11 5.86
N LEU A 201 -11.14 -3.09 6.52
CA LEU A 201 -11.19 -3.27 7.96
C LEU A 201 -9.84 -2.90 8.56
N ARG A 202 -9.87 -2.28 9.74
CA ARG A 202 -8.69 -2.10 10.58
C ARG A 202 -8.92 -2.78 11.92
N ILE A 203 -7.95 -3.57 12.35
CA ILE A 203 -7.93 -4.24 13.63
C ILE A 203 -6.73 -3.72 14.41
N CYS A 204 -6.97 -3.18 15.61
CA CYS A 204 -5.92 -2.74 16.49
C CYS A 204 -5.87 -3.69 17.69
N LEU A 205 -4.71 -4.33 17.89
CA LEU A 205 -4.49 -5.36 18.89
C LEU A 205 -3.36 -4.95 19.84
N SER A 206 -3.54 -5.22 21.16
CA SER A 206 -2.45 -5.04 22.12
C SER A 206 -1.30 -6.02 21.81
N ARG A 207 -0.06 -5.56 21.97
CA ARG A 207 1.12 -6.43 21.87
C ARG A 207 1.22 -7.48 22.97
N GLU A 208 0.40 -7.37 23.98
CA GLU A 208 0.34 -8.34 25.08
C GLU A 208 -0.32 -9.65 24.65
N TYR A 209 -1.15 -9.62 23.60
CA TYR A 209 -1.73 -10.83 23.03
C TYR A 209 -0.76 -11.46 22.03
N PRO A 210 -0.23 -12.67 22.28
CA PRO A 210 0.69 -13.36 21.37
C PRO A 210 -0.08 -14.05 20.24
N CYS A 211 -0.98 -13.31 19.58
CA CYS A 211 -1.81 -13.85 18.50
C CYS A 211 -1.94 -12.86 17.34
N VAL A 212 -2.36 -13.37 16.19
CA VAL A 212 -2.57 -12.64 14.96
C VAL A 212 -3.99 -12.86 14.44
N PRO A 213 -4.66 -11.85 13.84
CA PRO A 213 -5.98 -12.00 13.26
C PRO A 213 -5.93 -12.67 11.89
N GLU A 214 -6.62 -13.78 11.71
CA GLU A 214 -6.99 -14.34 10.42
C GLU A 214 -8.39 -13.87 10.06
N ILE A 215 -8.52 -13.14 8.95
CA ILE A 215 -9.77 -12.46 8.59
C ILE A 215 -10.36 -13.12 7.36
N SER A 216 -11.64 -13.45 7.44
CA SER A 216 -12.47 -13.87 6.31
C SER A 216 -13.75 -13.03 6.30
N ALA A 217 -13.97 -12.33 5.21
CA ALA A 217 -15.15 -11.46 5.08
C ALA A 217 -15.79 -11.65 3.71
N ASN A 218 -17.11 -11.59 3.71
CA ASN A 218 -17.94 -11.53 2.51
C ASN A 218 -19.09 -10.54 2.71
N LYS A 219 -19.97 -10.38 1.73
CA LYS A 219 -21.12 -9.44 1.83
C LYS A 219 -22.11 -9.74 2.95
N TYR A 220 -22.06 -10.93 3.56
CA TYR A 220 -23.00 -11.34 4.59
C TYR A 220 -22.39 -11.37 5.99
N ALA A 221 -21.13 -11.81 6.11
CA ALA A 221 -20.50 -12.08 7.39
C ALA A 221 -19.03 -11.71 7.40
N LEU A 222 -18.56 -11.24 8.53
CA LEU A 222 -17.17 -11.06 8.92
C LEU A 222 -16.84 -12.13 9.97
N ASN A 223 -15.77 -12.88 9.74
CA ASN A 223 -15.21 -13.82 10.71
C ASN A 223 -13.75 -13.43 10.95
N ILE A 224 -13.38 -13.25 12.21
CA ILE A 224 -12.01 -13.01 12.65
C ILE A 224 -11.64 -14.14 13.60
N ARG A 225 -10.55 -14.81 13.31
CA ARG A 225 -9.98 -15.85 14.16
C ARG A 225 -8.59 -15.41 14.59
N PHE A 226 -8.40 -15.26 15.88
CA PHE A 226 -7.09 -14.99 16.44
C PHE A 226 -6.35 -16.31 16.62
N THR A 227 -5.16 -16.40 16.04
CA THR A 227 -4.33 -17.61 16.07
C THR A 227 -3.00 -17.32 16.72
N THR A 228 -2.51 -18.26 17.51
CA THR A 228 -1.16 -18.24 18.07
C THR A 228 -0.26 -19.14 17.24
N GLN A 229 1.00 -18.75 17.10
CA GLN A 229 2.00 -19.55 16.41
C GLN A 229 3.21 -19.75 17.32
N GLU A 230 3.49 -20.99 17.69
CA GLU A 230 4.66 -21.39 18.46
C GLU A 230 5.66 -22.10 17.55
N GLY A 231 6.75 -21.42 17.22
CA GLY A 231 7.83 -21.95 16.38
C GLY A 231 7.33 -22.42 15.00
N MET A 232 7.62 -23.67 14.65
CA MET A 232 7.22 -24.29 13.37
C MET A 232 5.87 -25.04 13.42
N GLN A 233 5.15 -24.96 14.53
CA GLN A 233 3.84 -25.62 14.65
C GLN A 233 2.77 -24.91 13.82
N ARG A 234 1.73 -25.65 13.45
CA ARG A 234 0.56 -25.05 12.77
C ARG A 234 -0.10 -24.05 13.71
N PRO A 235 -0.53 -22.87 13.18
CA PRO A 235 -1.30 -21.92 13.98
C PRO A 235 -2.50 -22.59 14.64
N LYS A 236 -2.73 -22.31 15.92
CA LYS A 236 -3.90 -22.77 16.69
C LYS A 236 -4.76 -21.59 17.07
N ALA A 237 -6.07 -21.79 17.21
CA ALA A 237 -6.93 -20.73 17.75
C ALA A 237 -6.45 -20.34 19.15
N ALA A 238 -6.51 -19.03 19.46
CA ALA A 238 -6.28 -18.58 20.82
C ALA A 238 -7.34 -19.20 21.76
N GLU A 239 -6.90 -19.74 22.89
CA GLU A 239 -7.78 -20.38 23.87
C GLU A 239 -8.38 -19.38 24.88
N THR A 240 -7.90 -18.14 24.82
CA THR A 240 -8.34 -17.03 25.68
C THR A 240 -9.17 -16.03 24.91
N ASP A 241 -9.95 -15.24 25.64
CA ASP A 241 -10.65 -14.09 25.06
C ASP A 241 -9.64 -13.02 24.65
N VAL A 242 -9.87 -12.42 23.48
CA VAL A 242 -8.97 -11.41 22.91
C VAL A 242 -9.75 -10.12 22.72
N GLU A 243 -9.35 -9.07 23.44
CA GLU A 243 -9.88 -7.72 23.27
C GLU A 243 -9.16 -7.01 22.12
N PHE A 244 -9.91 -6.39 21.24
CA PHE A 244 -9.37 -5.66 20.09
C PHE A 244 -10.28 -4.52 19.67
N GLU A 245 -9.73 -3.57 18.93
CA GLU A 245 -10.50 -2.52 18.28
C GLU A 245 -10.77 -2.89 16.82
N LEU A 246 -12.01 -2.71 16.39
CA LEU A 246 -12.44 -2.94 15.02
C LEU A 246 -12.97 -1.65 14.41
N THR A 247 -12.45 -1.31 13.23
CA THR A 247 -12.87 -0.15 12.44
C THR A 247 -13.30 -0.61 11.05
N PHE A 248 -14.49 -0.20 10.62
CA PHE A 248 -14.97 -0.35 9.25
C PHE A 248 -14.71 0.96 8.50
N CYS A 249 -13.84 0.93 7.50
CA CYS A 249 -13.50 2.09 6.68
C CYS A 249 -14.26 2.01 5.35
N ASN A 250 -14.92 3.11 5.00
CA ASN A 250 -15.64 3.25 3.75
C ASN A 250 -15.63 4.71 3.30
N LEU A 251 -15.26 4.94 2.09
CA LEU A 251 -15.27 6.25 1.45
C LEU A 251 -16.47 6.41 0.53
#